data_1be5930ebf3251cc05e56a5f20bbf02e
#
_entry.id   1be5930ebf3251cc05e56a5f20bbf02e
#
_cell.length_a   1.000
_cell.length_b   1.000
_cell.length_c   1.000
_cell.angle_alpha   90.00
_cell.angle_beta   90.00
_cell.angle_gamma   90.00
#
_symmetry.space_group_name_H-M   'P 1'
#
loop_
_entity.id
_entity.type
_entity.pdbx_description
1 polymer ?
#
loop_
_entity_poly.entity_id
_entity_poly.type
_entity_poly.pdbx_seq_one_letter_code
_entity_poly.pdbx_strand_id
1 'polypeptide(L)'
;YKEIKGLNLKKSADVFKLHTFIDGLNIKDNTMRGLLSTMKNPATLPNIMFDITAKDINSVAKMMPDLLSAGYNPANIHMIWILTNYEVAIKNNAERDRVVPSDILLNTHEGAASTMFNLIAKKGKKLAINGAIHVVLNNRVNTITWAEGDVAKGGQKVTAKGLENRPLDKKGKKIGMIRDFKYLTMKERGKSIKSDEEVLEQLRRWILDNIPETDLKQGLSTMTDDQYSFQ
;
A
#
# COMPACT_ATOMS: atom_id res chain seq x y z
N TYR A 1 -2.99 -28.36 -9.12
CA TYR A 1 -4.00 -28.57 -8.07
C TYR A 1 -5.37 -28.67 -8.74
N LYS A 2 -6.04 -29.82 -8.54
CA LYS A 2 -7.36 -30.10 -9.18
C LYS A 2 -8.45 -29.17 -8.65
N GLU A 3 -8.35 -28.78 -7.38
CA GLU A 3 -9.32 -27.96 -6.63
C GLU A 3 -9.50 -26.53 -7.18
N ILE A 4 -8.48 -26.01 -7.84
CA ILE A 4 -8.48 -24.65 -8.40
C ILE A 4 -8.43 -24.64 -9.93
N LYS A 5 -8.47 -25.83 -10.56
CA LYS A 5 -8.50 -25.92 -12.03
C LYS A 5 -9.85 -25.44 -12.55
N GLY A 6 -9.84 -24.52 -13.50
CA GLY A 6 -11.05 -24.01 -14.17
C GLY A 6 -11.80 -22.92 -13.41
N LEU A 7 -11.22 -22.35 -12.33
CA LEU A 7 -11.81 -21.20 -11.66
C LEU A 7 -11.85 -19.98 -12.59
N ASN A 8 -12.99 -19.29 -12.58
CA ASN A 8 -13.16 -18.01 -13.27
C ASN A 8 -12.92 -16.85 -12.29
N LEU A 9 -11.76 -16.23 -12.37
CA LEU A 9 -11.34 -15.16 -11.43
C LEU A 9 -12.13 -13.85 -11.58
N LYS A 10 -13.08 -13.77 -12.49
CA LYS A 10 -14.10 -12.71 -12.54
C LYS A 10 -15.31 -12.99 -11.65
N LYS A 11 -15.44 -14.20 -11.12
CA LYS A 11 -16.50 -14.59 -10.20
C LYS A 11 -15.99 -14.54 -8.77
N SER A 12 -16.64 -13.75 -7.92
CA SER A 12 -16.26 -13.59 -6.51
C SER A 12 -16.14 -14.90 -5.76
N ALA A 13 -17.07 -15.85 -5.99
CA ALA A 13 -17.05 -17.16 -5.34
C ALA A 13 -15.81 -18.00 -5.73
N ASP A 14 -15.35 -17.91 -6.98
CA ASP A 14 -14.17 -18.62 -7.45
C ASP A 14 -12.88 -17.94 -6.92
N VAL A 15 -12.88 -16.64 -6.82
CA VAL A 15 -11.78 -15.89 -6.17
C VAL A 15 -11.68 -16.25 -4.70
N PHE A 16 -12.81 -16.36 -3.97
CA PHE A 16 -12.83 -16.79 -2.58
C PHE A 16 -12.28 -18.21 -2.41
N LYS A 17 -12.70 -19.16 -3.25
CA LYS A 17 -12.15 -20.53 -3.25
C LYS A 17 -10.63 -20.55 -3.45
N LEU A 18 -10.13 -19.75 -4.40
CA LEU A 18 -8.69 -19.64 -4.64
C LEU A 18 -7.95 -19.11 -3.40
N HIS A 19 -8.47 -18.06 -2.76
CA HIS A 19 -7.86 -17.51 -1.55
C HIS A 19 -7.82 -18.53 -0.41
N THR A 20 -8.94 -19.17 -0.12
CA THR A 20 -9.02 -20.20 0.93
C THR A 20 -8.02 -21.34 0.69
N PHE A 21 -7.89 -21.77 -0.57
CA PHE A 21 -6.94 -22.81 -0.94
C PHE A 21 -5.48 -22.35 -0.73
N ILE A 22 -5.12 -21.15 -1.19
CA ILE A 22 -3.76 -20.62 -1.06
C ILE A 22 -3.40 -20.35 0.40
N ASP A 23 -4.33 -19.83 1.19
CA ASP A 23 -4.12 -19.57 2.62
C ASP A 23 -3.83 -20.88 3.38
N GLY A 24 -4.54 -21.96 3.03
CA GLY A 24 -4.28 -23.29 3.60
C GLY A 24 -2.90 -23.88 3.30
N LEU A 25 -2.24 -23.43 2.25
CA LEU A 25 -0.89 -23.87 1.88
C LEU A 25 0.23 -23.12 2.62
N ASN A 26 -0.07 -22.06 3.36
CA ASN A 26 0.91 -21.21 4.05
C ASN A 26 2.09 -20.77 3.16
N ILE A 27 1.85 -20.60 1.87
CA ILE A 27 2.89 -20.28 0.86
C ILE A 27 3.65 -19.03 1.25
N LYS A 28 2.95 -17.98 1.69
CA LYS A 28 3.53 -16.69 2.05
C LYS A 28 4.57 -16.85 3.17
N ASP A 29 4.20 -17.50 4.26
CA ASP A 29 5.07 -17.66 5.43
C ASP A 29 6.25 -18.62 5.14
N ASN A 30 6.01 -19.66 4.36
CA ASN A 30 7.05 -20.60 3.94
C ASN A 30 8.05 -19.93 2.99
N THR A 31 7.58 -19.11 2.04
CA THR A 31 8.45 -18.36 1.12
C THR A 31 9.30 -17.35 1.86
N MET A 32 8.70 -16.60 2.80
CA MET A 32 9.42 -15.63 3.62
C MET A 32 10.52 -16.33 4.44
N ARG A 33 10.17 -17.36 5.18
CA ARG A 33 11.15 -18.13 5.98
C ARG A 33 12.24 -18.74 5.12
N GLY A 34 11.88 -19.33 3.98
CA GLY A 34 12.84 -19.86 3.02
C GLY A 34 13.80 -18.79 2.51
N LEU A 35 13.29 -17.62 2.13
CA LEU A 35 14.10 -16.50 1.68
C LEU A 35 15.05 -16.03 2.79
N LEU A 36 14.55 -15.74 3.98
CA LEU A 36 15.34 -15.22 5.09
C LEU A 36 16.39 -16.24 5.60
N SER A 37 16.09 -17.53 5.57
CA SER A 37 17.03 -18.59 5.97
C SER A 37 18.27 -18.69 5.09
N THR A 38 18.20 -18.19 3.85
CA THR A 38 19.36 -18.14 2.92
C THR A 38 20.26 -16.93 3.16
N MET A 39 19.80 -15.95 3.92
CA MET A 39 20.50 -14.68 4.19
C MET A 39 21.46 -14.84 5.38
N LYS A 40 22.62 -15.42 5.15
CA LYS A 40 23.61 -15.70 6.20
C LYS A 40 24.59 -14.55 6.48
N ASN A 41 24.66 -13.56 5.61
CA ASN A 41 25.62 -12.46 5.72
C ASN A 41 24.90 -11.10 5.74
N PRO A 42 24.88 -10.42 6.88
CA PRO A 42 24.24 -9.10 7.02
C PRO A 42 24.83 -8.02 6.07
N ALA A 43 26.08 -8.18 5.63
CA ALA A 43 26.72 -7.22 4.72
C ALA A 43 26.21 -7.31 3.27
N THR A 44 25.54 -8.41 2.92
CA THR A 44 25.05 -8.68 1.56
C THR A 44 23.53 -8.89 1.50
N LEU A 45 22.78 -8.31 2.46
CA LEU A 45 21.33 -8.41 2.48
C LEU A 45 20.72 -7.73 1.24
N PRO A 46 19.83 -8.42 0.52
CA PRO A 46 19.13 -7.82 -0.62
C PRO A 46 18.13 -6.76 -0.16
N ASN A 47 17.77 -5.85 -1.06
CA ASN A 47 16.59 -5.03 -0.86
C ASN A 47 15.33 -5.89 -1.06
N ILE A 48 14.39 -5.83 -0.12
CA ILE A 48 13.11 -6.54 -0.19
C ILE A 48 11.98 -5.52 -0.28
N MET A 49 11.07 -5.72 -1.20
CA MET A 49 9.82 -4.96 -1.29
C MET A 49 8.65 -5.91 -0.99
N PHE A 50 7.86 -5.56 0.02
CA PHE A 50 6.63 -6.26 0.36
C PHE A 50 5.44 -5.50 -0.24
N ASP A 51 4.78 -6.08 -1.24
CA ASP A 51 3.50 -5.60 -1.75
C ASP A 51 2.38 -6.27 -0.95
N ILE A 52 1.88 -5.55 0.06
CA ILE A 52 0.86 -6.05 1.00
C ILE A 52 -0.20 -4.98 1.22
N THR A 53 -1.41 -5.41 1.57
CA THR A 53 -2.51 -4.49 1.88
C THR A 53 -2.36 -3.83 3.26
N ALA A 54 -1.58 -4.44 4.16
CA ALA A 54 -1.39 -3.99 5.55
C ALA A 54 -2.71 -3.66 6.29
N LYS A 55 -3.81 -4.38 5.93
CA LYS A 55 -5.14 -4.17 6.53
C LYS A 55 -5.22 -4.51 8.02
N ASP A 56 -4.22 -5.22 8.53
CA ASP A 56 -4.08 -5.55 9.93
C ASP A 56 -2.62 -5.31 10.37
N ILE A 57 -2.45 -4.46 11.37
CA ILE A 57 -1.14 -4.12 11.94
C ILE A 57 -0.39 -5.35 12.46
N ASN A 58 -1.11 -6.37 12.94
CA ASN A 58 -0.48 -7.60 13.42
C ASN A 58 0.19 -8.38 12.28
N SER A 59 -0.35 -8.33 11.08
CA SER A 59 0.27 -8.96 9.91
C SER A 59 1.63 -8.35 9.57
N VAL A 60 1.77 -7.03 9.75
CA VAL A 60 3.05 -6.33 9.61
C VAL A 60 3.98 -6.66 10.79
N ALA A 61 3.45 -6.65 12.02
CA ALA A 61 4.23 -6.93 13.23
C ALA A 61 4.85 -8.31 13.23
N LYS A 62 4.16 -9.33 12.68
CA LYS A 62 4.66 -10.71 12.59
C LYS A 62 5.90 -10.87 11.72
N MET A 63 6.13 -9.97 10.75
CA MET A 63 7.30 -10.03 9.87
C MET A 63 8.55 -9.43 10.52
N MET A 64 8.39 -8.56 11.50
CA MET A 64 9.51 -7.81 12.08
C MET A 64 10.57 -8.70 12.74
N PRO A 65 10.22 -9.67 13.60
CA PRO A 65 11.21 -10.54 14.24
C PRO A 65 12.10 -11.27 13.23
N ASP A 66 11.51 -11.78 12.15
CA ASP A 66 12.24 -12.52 11.12
C ASP A 66 13.21 -11.62 10.35
N LEU A 67 12.79 -10.39 10.01
CA LEU A 67 13.65 -9.41 9.35
C LEU A 67 14.82 -8.98 10.25
N LEU A 68 14.56 -8.72 11.53
CA LEU A 68 15.59 -8.32 12.48
C LEU A 68 16.59 -9.47 12.73
N SER A 69 16.10 -10.71 12.85
CA SER A 69 16.94 -11.90 13.00
C SER A 69 17.82 -12.15 11.78
N ALA A 70 17.34 -11.81 10.58
CA ALA A 70 18.13 -11.87 9.35
C ALA A 70 19.20 -10.76 9.25
N GLY A 71 19.16 -9.75 10.14
CA GLY A 71 20.14 -8.66 10.21
C GLY A 71 19.69 -7.34 9.59
N TYR A 72 18.42 -7.20 9.22
CA TYR A 72 17.92 -5.90 8.74
C TYR A 72 17.85 -4.89 9.89
N ASN A 73 18.46 -3.73 9.66
CA ASN A 73 18.39 -2.63 10.63
C ASN A 73 17.00 -1.98 10.60
N PRO A 74 16.34 -1.78 11.77
CA PRO A 74 15.05 -1.07 11.84
C PRO A 74 15.02 0.27 11.10
N ALA A 75 16.15 1.00 11.07
CA ALA A 75 16.27 2.27 10.35
C ALA A 75 16.22 2.13 8.83
N ASN A 76 16.37 0.91 8.30
CA ASN A 76 16.26 0.59 6.88
C ASN A 76 14.91 -0.07 6.52
N ILE A 77 14.01 -0.23 7.49
CA ILE A 77 12.66 -0.74 7.26
C ILE A 77 11.74 0.47 7.10
N HIS A 78 11.29 0.70 5.87
CA HIS A 78 10.45 1.82 5.48
C HIS A 78 9.02 1.35 5.22
N MET A 79 8.06 2.26 5.33
CA MET A 79 6.67 2.00 4.96
C MET A 79 6.19 3.07 3.98
N ILE A 80 5.55 2.62 2.92
CA ILE A 80 4.89 3.49 1.96
C ILE A 80 3.43 3.06 1.86
N TRP A 81 2.52 3.95 2.23
CA TRP A 81 1.10 3.73 2.05
C TRP A 81 0.61 4.45 0.80
N ILE A 82 0.06 3.70 -0.13
CA ILE A 82 -0.57 4.25 -1.33
C ILE A 82 -2.06 4.42 -1.04
N LEU A 83 -2.45 5.64 -0.71
CA LEU A 83 -3.84 6.00 -0.41
C LEU A 83 -4.58 6.28 -1.71
N THR A 84 -5.46 5.38 -2.09
CA THR A 84 -6.29 5.47 -3.31
C THR A 84 -7.73 5.82 -2.93
N ASN A 85 -8.35 6.72 -3.70
CA ASN A 85 -9.79 6.96 -3.60
C ASN A 85 -10.58 5.66 -3.82
N TYR A 86 -11.54 5.38 -2.94
CA TYR A 86 -12.27 4.11 -2.95
C TYR A 86 -13.12 3.92 -4.22
N GLU A 87 -13.76 4.97 -4.73
CA GLU A 87 -14.54 4.90 -5.98
C GLU A 87 -13.64 4.57 -7.18
N VAL A 88 -12.44 5.15 -7.23
CA VAL A 88 -11.44 4.83 -8.24
C VAL A 88 -10.99 3.38 -8.10
N ALA A 89 -10.81 2.89 -6.87
CA ALA A 89 -10.44 1.51 -6.61
C ALA A 89 -11.53 0.53 -7.05
N ILE A 90 -12.82 0.80 -6.78
CA ILE A 90 -13.95 0.00 -7.25
C ILE A 90 -13.96 -0.08 -8.78
N LYS A 91 -13.88 1.07 -9.45
CA LYS A 91 -13.88 1.13 -10.91
C LYS A 91 -12.74 0.31 -11.51
N ASN A 92 -11.53 0.53 -11.00
CA ASN A 92 -10.35 -0.21 -11.47
C ASN A 92 -10.47 -1.71 -11.17
N ASN A 93 -11.07 -2.08 -10.04
CA ASN A 93 -11.29 -3.48 -9.68
C ASN A 93 -12.21 -4.20 -10.68
N ALA A 94 -13.29 -3.53 -11.10
CA ALA A 94 -14.23 -4.10 -12.09
C ALA A 94 -13.58 -4.36 -13.46
N GLU A 95 -12.55 -3.59 -13.82
CA GLU A 95 -11.83 -3.73 -15.10
C GLU A 95 -10.73 -4.81 -15.07
N ARG A 96 -10.40 -5.38 -13.88
CA ARG A 96 -9.31 -6.35 -13.73
C ARG A 96 -9.71 -7.74 -14.21
N ASP A 97 -8.71 -8.55 -14.58
CA ASP A 97 -8.90 -9.97 -14.91
C ASP A 97 -9.28 -10.82 -13.68
N ARG A 98 -8.88 -10.36 -12.49
CA ARG A 98 -9.29 -10.91 -11.20
C ARG A 98 -10.00 -9.83 -10.42
N VAL A 99 -11.27 -9.99 -10.19
CA VAL A 99 -12.10 -9.06 -9.44
C VAL A 99 -12.11 -9.45 -7.97
N VAL A 100 -11.75 -8.53 -7.10
CA VAL A 100 -11.88 -8.69 -5.65
C VAL A 100 -13.33 -8.45 -5.25
N PRO A 101 -13.98 -9.30 -4.42
CA PRO A 101 -15.32 -9.05 -3.90
C PRO A 101 -15.41 -7.67 -3.21
N SER A 102 -16.54 -6.99 -3.36
CA SER A 102 -16.69 -5.60 -2.90
C SER A 102 -16.56 -5.44 -1.38
N ASP A 103 -17.06 -6.39 -0.61
CA ASP A 103 -16.93 -6.46 0.85
C ASP A 103 -15.47 -6.63 1.28
N ILE A 104 -14.72 -7.47 0.59
CA ILE A 104 -13.28 -7.66 0.84
C ILE A 104 -12.49 -6.40 0.47
N LEU A 105 -12.86 -5.75 -0.64
CA LEU A 105 -12.23 -4.50 -1.07
C LEU A 105 -12.45 -3.40 -0.03
N LEU A 106 -13.70 -3.25 0.45
CA LEU A 106 -14.07 -2.30 1.49
C LEU A 106 -13.29 -2.53 2.78
N ASN A 107 -13.37 -3.75 3.32
CA ASN A 107 -12.67 -4.13 4.56
C ASN A 107 -11.15 -3.95 4.45
N THR A 108 -10.59 -4.12 3.25
CA THR A 108 -9.17 -3.92 3.01
C THR A 108 -8.80 -2.44 3.07
N HIS A 109 -9.58 -1.56 2.46
CA HIS A 109 -9.36 -0.11 2.52
C HIS A 109 -9.49 0.43 3.95
N GLU A 110 -10.55 0.05 4.65
CA GLU A 110 -10.77 0.43 6.04
C GLU A 110 -9.65 -0.07 6.95
N GLY A 111 -9.30 -1.35 6.85
CA GLY A 111 -8.23 -1.94 7.65
C GLY A 111 -6.86 -1.31 7.40
N ALA A 112 -6.52 -1.00 6.14
CA ALA A 112 -5.29 -0.31 5.79
C ALA A 112 -5.26 1.13 6.36
N ALA A 113 -6.37 1.87 6.24
CA ALA A 113 -6.49 3.21 6.81
C ALA A 113 -6.36 3.20 8.34
N SER A 114 -7.04 2.25 9.00
CA SER A 114 -6.95 2.05 10.46
C SER A 114 -5.50 1.71 10.89
N THR A 115 -4.84 0.80 10.19
CA THR A 115 -3.44 0.44 10.46
C THR A 115 -2.53 1.66 10.38
N MET A 116 -2.63 2.45 9.32
CA MET A 116 -1.78 3.62 9.12
C MET A 116 -2.10 4.74 10.11
N PHE A 117 -3.38 5.00 10.38
CA PHE A 117 -3.78 5.96 11.39
C PHE A 117 -3.22 5.60 12.77
N ASN A 118 -3.34 4.34 13.19
CA ASN A 118 -2.80 3.87 14.46
C ASN A 118 -1.28 3.97 14.54
N LEU A 119 -0.56 3.71 13.45
CA LEU A 119 0.89 3.85 13.39
C LEU A 119 1.32 5.31 13.55
N ILE A 120 0.66 6.22 12.82
CA ILE A 120 0.99 7.64 12.80
C ILE A 120 0.58 8.31 14.10
N ALA A 121 -0.61 8.02 14.62
CA ALA A 121 -1.14 8.58 15.84
C ALA A 121 -0.55 7.98 17.13
N LYS A 122 0.44 7.10 17.04
CA LYS A 122 1.09 6.42 18.18
C LYS A 122 0.11 5.62 19.08
N LYS A 123 -1.11 5.40 18.63
CA LYS A 123 -2.16 4.67 19.38
C LYS A 123 -2.05 3.15 19.24
N GLY A 124 -1.18 2.66 18.40
CA GLY A 124 -1.04 1.24 18.13
C GLY A 124 0.21 0.59 18.67
N LYS A 125 0.36 -0.69 18.36
CA LYS A 125 1.53 -1.49 18.69
C LYS A 125 2.78 -0.84 18.06
N LYS A 126 3.82 -0.61 18.88
CA LYS A 126 5.10 -0.14 18.37
C LYS A 126 5.69 -1.21 17.45
N LEU A 127 5.82 -0.88 16.17
CA LEU A 127 6.56 -1.71 15.22
C LEU A 127 8.03 -1.32 15.23
N ALA A 128 8.90 -2.29 15.00
CA ALA A 128 10.34 -2.05 14.85
C ALA A 128 10.67 -1.42 13.48
N ILE A 129 9.89 -0.40 13.09
CA ILE A 129 10.08 0.39 11.88
C ILE A 129 10.69 1.72 12.27
N ASN A 130 11.98 1.89 12.00
CA ASN A 130 12.66 3.16 12.24
C ASN A 130 13.17 3.82 10.93
N GLY A 131 12.74 3.31 9.80
CA GLY A 131 12.83 3.94 8.49
C GLY A 131 11.83 5.08 8.32
N ALA A 132 11.71 5.58 7.10
CA ALA A 132 10.72 6.59 6.76
C ALA A 132 9.32 5.98 6.62
N ILE A 133 8.29 6.82 6.90
CA ILE A 133 6.88 6.51 6.62
C ILE A 133 6.35 7.58 5.68
N HIS A 134 5.90 7.16 4.51
CA HIS A 134 5.32 8.04 3.50
C HIS A 134 3.89 7.64 3.18
N VAL A 135 3.04 8.62 2.92
CA VAL A 135 1.69 8.45 2.36
C VAL A 135 1.68 9.04 0.96
N VAL A 136 1.50 8.20 -0.05
CA VAL A 136 1.39 8.61 -1.45
C VAL A 136 -0.08 8.83 -1.78
N LEU A 137 -0.43 10.00 -2.29
CA LEU A 137 -1.80 10.35 -2.66
C LEU A 137 -2.06 9.89 -4.10
N ASN A 138 -2.69 8.72 -4.23
CA ASN A 138 -2.95 8.07 -5.52
C ASN A 138 -4.37 8.31 -6.00
N ASN A 139 -4.59 9.48 -6.59
CA ASN A 139 -5.81 9.81 -7.32
C ASN A 139 -5.46 10.54 -8.62
N ARG A 140 -6.46 10.74 -9.49
CA ARG A 140 -6.24 11.36 -10.80
C ARG A 140 -5.68 12.79 -10.76
N VAL A 141 -5.86 13.50 -9.64
CA VAL A 141 -5.37 14.87 -9.46
C VAL A 141 -3.92 14.88 -8.98
N ASN A 142 -3.57 13.95 -8.08
CA ASN A 142 -2.27 13.90 -7.41
C ASN A 142 -1.28 12.93 -8.05
N THR A 143 -1.76 12.00 -8.89
CA THR A 143 -0.91 11.09 -9.66
C THR A 143 -1.07 11.40 -11.14
N ILE A 144 -0.07 12.05 -11.71
CA ILE A 144 -0.08 12.56 -13.08
C ILE A 144 0.74 11.63 -13.96
N THR A 145 0.16 11.21 -15.07
CA THR A 145 0.86 10.37 -16.07
C THR A 145 1.44 11.23 -17.20
N TRP A 146 2.50 10.73 -17.81
CA TRP A 146 3.06 11.36 -19.01
C TRP A 146 2.04 11.40 -20.15
N ALA A 147 1.94 12.54 -20.79
CA ALA A 147 1.15 12.77 -21.99
C ALA A 147 2.04 13.27 -23.14
N GLU A 148 1.54 13.21 -24.36
CA GLU A 148 2.20 13.77 -25.52
C GLU A 148 2.35 15.30 -25.35
N GLY A 149 3.53 15.80 -25.69
CA GLY A 149 3.86 17.23 -25.54
C GLY A 149 4.43 17.60 -24.17
N ASP A 150 4.36 16.73 -23.16
CA ASP A 150 5.04 16.95 -21.88
C ASP A 150 6.55 17.09 -22.08
N VAL A 151 7.18 17.91 -21.25
CA VAL A 151 8.62 18.12 -21.26
C VAL A 151 9.29 17.38 -20.12
N ALA A 152 10.17 16.43 -20.45
CA ALA A 152 10.94 15.68 -19.46
C ALA A 152 12.08 16.54 -18.88
N LYS A 153 12.63 16.11 -17.73
CA LYS A 153 13.80 16.73 -17.12
C LYS A 153 14.97 16.67 -18.12
N GLY A 154 15.46 17.80 -18.55
CA GLY A 154 16.46 17.94 -19.62
C GLY A 154 15.90 18.52 -20.93
N GLY A 155 14.63 18.98 -20.96
CA GLY A 155 14.04 19.68 -22.08
C GLY A 155 13.50 18.81 -23.22
N GLN A 156 13.60 17.48 -23.10
CA GLN A 156 13.12 16.55 -24.14
C GLN A 156 11.60 16.43 -24.09
N LYS A 157 10.93 16.69 -25.22
CA LYS A 157 9.48 16.51 -25.34
C LYS A 157 9.12 15.04 -25.47
N VAL A 158 8.06 14.66 -24.77
CA VAL A 158 7.44 13.32 -24.90
C VAL A 158 6.68 13.28 -26.22
N THR A 159 7.03 12.35 -27.09
CA THR A 159 6.40 12.14 -28.38
C THR A 159 5.38 11.01 -28.33
N ALA A 160 4.44 11.00 -29.28
CA ALA A 160 3.51 9.88 -29.47
C ALA A 160 4.25 8.56 -29.58
N LYS A 161 5.35 8.50 -30.35
CA LYS A 161 6.21 7.30 -30.50
C LYS A 161 6.85 6.87 -29.18
N GLY A 162 7.28 7.81 -28.32
CA GLY A 162 7.77 7.50 -26.98
C GLY A 162 6.69 6.88 -26.08
N LEU A 163 5.46 7.36 -26.20
CA LEU A 163 4.31 6.78 -25.51
C LEU A 163 3.86 5.47 -26.14
N GLU A 164 4.10 5.23 -27.42
CA GLU A 164 3.82 3.96 -28.10
C GLU A 164 4.70 2.83 -27.62
N ASN A 165 5.94 3.10 -27.26
CA ASN A 165 6.90 2.11 -26.79
C ASN A 165 6.72 1.76 -25.29
N ARG A 166 5.65 2.22 -24.65
CA ARG A 166 5.35 1.86 -23.25
C ARG A 166 5.06 0.36 -23.13
N PRO A 167 5.43 -0.24 -21.98
CA PRO A 167 5.06 -1.62 -21.69
C PRO A 167 3.56 -1.84 -21.85
N LEU A 168 3.18 -3.01 -22.32
CA LEU A 168 1.79 -3.43 -22.40
C LEU A 168 1.44 -4.24 -21.15
N ASP A 169 0.21 -4.11 -20.68
CA ASP A 169 -0.37 -5.02 -19.70
C ASP A 169 -0.73 -6.36 -20.39
N LYS A 170 -1.22 -7.31 -19.59
CA LYS A 170 -1.60 -8.64 -20.10
C LYS A 170 -2.72 -8.63 -21.16
N LYS A 171 -3.43 -7.51 -21.28
CA LYS A 171 -4.51 -7.30 -22.28
C LYS A 171 -4.03 -6.55 -23.51
N GLY A 172 -2.73 -6.26 -23.59
CA GLY A 172 -2.17 -5.46 -24.68
C GLY A 172 -2.44 -3.96 -24.55
N LYS A 173 -2.97 -3.48 -23.42
CA LYS A 173 -3.17 -2.06 -23.14
C LYS A 173 -1.87 -1.44 -22.64
N LYS A 174 -1.52 -0.25 -23.14
CA LYS A 174 -0.32 0.47 -22.74
C LYS A 174 -0.41 0.90 -21.27
N ILE A 175 0.58 0.55 -20.48
CA ILE A 175 0.68 0.95 -19.06
C ILE A 175 0.97 2.44 -19.00
N GLY A 176 0.21 3.17 -18.19
CA GLY A 176 0.48 4.58 -17.91
C GLY A 176 1.80 4.74 -17.14
N MET A 177 2.66 5.63 -17.62
CA MET A 177 3.89 6.00 -16.90
C MET A 177 3.61 7.21 -16.03
N ILE A 178 3.91 7.11 -14.74
CA ILE A 178 3.74 8.22 -13.78
C ILE A 178 4.82 9.26 -14.05
N ARG A 179 4.38 10.51 -14.27
CA ARG A 179 5.24 11.68 -14.40
C ARG A 179 5.53 12.29 -13.04
N ASP A 180 4.50 12.41 -12.23
CA ASP A 180 4.57 13.05 -10.93
C ASP A 180 3.51 12.49 -9.98
N PHE A 181 3.77 12.58 -8.67
CA PHE A 181 2.81 12.20 -7.64
C PHE A 181 3.06 13.02 -6.37
N LYS A 182 2.00 13.27 -5.61
CA LYS A 182 2.09 13.91 -4.31
C LYS A 182 2.20 12.89 -3.21
N TYR A 183 3.04 13.18 -2.22
CA TYR A 183 3.16 12.38 -1.02
C TYR A 183 3.38 13.23 0.22
N LEU A 184 3.03 12.70 1.36
CA LEU A 184 3.28 13.27 2.68
C LEU A 184 4.33 12.40 3.40
N THR A 185 5.34 13.02 3.99
CA THR A 185 6.32 12.33 4.84
C THR A 185 5.90 12.46 6.28
N MET A 186 5.35 11.37 6.83
CA MET A 186 4.87 11.30 8.22
C MET A 186 6.01 11.05 9.20
N LYS A 187 7.06 10.37 8.77
CA LYS A 187 8.25 10.07 9.54
C LYS A 187 9.48 10.04 8.64
N GLU A 188 10.53 10.70 9.03
CA GLU A 188 11.86 10.57 8.43
C GLU A 188 12.63 9.41 9.07
N ARG A 189 13.60 8.86 8.33
CA ARG A 189 14.46 7.79 8.80
C ARG A 189 15.16 8.18 10.11
N GLY A 190 15.07 7.33 11.12
CA GLY A 190 15.71 7.53 12.42
C GLY A 190 15.12 8.65 13.29
N LYS A 191 14.08 9.35 12.81
CA LYS A 191 13.43 10.41 13.58
C LYS A 191 12.09 9.93 14.14
N SER A 192 11.53 10.69 15.07
CA SER A 192 10.17 10.50 15.56
C SER A 192 9.16 10.80 14.47
N ILE A 193 7.94 10.27 14.61
CA ILE A 193 6.81 10.64 13.76
C ILE A 193 6.57 12.15 13.95
N LYS A 194 6.35 12.84 12.86
CA LYS A 194 6.01 14.26 12.92
C LYS A 194 4.65 14.38 13.62
N SER A 195 4.64 15.04 14.75
CA SER A 195 3.42 15.47 15.44
C SER A 195 2.96 16.83 14.91
N ASP A 196 3.12 17.07 13.62
CA ASP A 196 2.65 18.28 12.98
C ASP A 196 1.14 18.15 12.81
N GLU A 197 0.40 18.93 13.57
CA GLU A 197 -1.07 18.93 13.58
C GLU A 197 -1.63 19.19 12.18
N GLU A 198 -0.99 20.06 11.41
CA GLU A 198 -1.41 20.36 10.04
C GLU A 198 -1.29 19.12 9.13
N VAL A 199 -0.20 18.37 9.24
CA VAL A 199 0.01 17.16 8.45
C VAL A 199 -0.97 16.07 8.86
N LEU A 200 -1.22 15.92 10.15
CA LEU A 200 -2.20 14.95 10.67
C LEU A 200 -3.63 15.30 10.24
N GLU A 201 -3.98 16.58 10.27
CA GLU A 201 -5.29 17.05 9.82
C GLU A 201 -5.46 16.88 8.30
N GLN A 202 -4.43 17.14 7.50
CA GLN A 202 -4.45 16.86 6.07
C GLN A 202 -4.67 15.37 5.79
N LEU A 203 -3.99 14.49 6.53
CA LEU A 203 -4.19 13.05 6.39
C LEU A 203 -5.59 12.62 6.82
N ARG A 204 -6.09 13.17 7.93
CA ARG A 204 -7.45 12.91 8.42
C ARG A 204 -8.49 13.30 7.36
N ARG A 205 -8.41 14.53 6.83
CA ARG A 205 -9.32 15.00 5.76
C ARG A 205 -9.23 14.10 4.54
N TRP A 206 -8.02 13.73 4.14
CA TRP A 206 -7.84 12.84 3.01
C TRP A 206 -8.50 11.46 3.23
N ILE A 207 -8.39 10.90 4.43
CA ILE A 207 -9.06 9.65 4.78
C ILE A 207 -10.59 9.84 4.72
N LEU A 208 -11.12 10.92 5.32
CA LEU A 208 -12.55 11.21 5.30
C LEU A 208 -13.11 11.35 3.88
N ASP A 209 -12.33 11.94 2.96
CA ASP A 209 -12.75 12.17 1.58
C ASP A 209 -12.64 10.92 0.69
N ASN A 210 -11.76 9.99 1.02
CA ASN A 210 -11.37 8.92 0.10
C ASN A 210 -11.65 7.50 0.58
N ILE A 211 -11.99 7.27 1.84
CA ILE A 211 -12.50 5.98 2.31
C ILE A 211 -14.04 6.00 2.35
N PRO A 212 -14.68 4.84 2.22
CA PRO A 212 -16.14 4.75 2.32
C PRO A 212 -16.64 5.04 3.74
N GLU A 213 -17.96 5.24 3.88
CA GLU A 213 -18.61 5.35 5.17
C GLU A 213 -18.45 4.05 5.96
N THR A 214 -17.68 4.12 7.03
CA THR A 214 -17.32 3.01 7.91
C THR A 214 -17.25 3.52 9.35
N ASP A 215 -17.17 2.61 10.30
CA ASP A 215 -17.01 2.96 11.72
C ASP A 215 -15.75 3.79 11.95
N LEU A 216 -14.66 3.50 11.20
CA LEU A 216 -13.44 4.30 11.25
C LEU A 216 -13.69 5.74 10.79
N LYS A 217 -14.38 5.93 9.66
CA LYS A 217 -14.70 7.26 9.12
C LYS A 217 -15.59 8.04 10.07
N GLN A 218 -16.62 7.41 10.62
CA GLN A 218 -17.47 8.02 11.64
C GLN A 218 -16.67 8.41 12.87
N GLY A 219 -15.81 7.52 13.37
CA GLY A 219 -14.93 7.82 14.50
C GLY A 219 -14.01 9.01 14.23
N LEU A 220 -13.42 9.10 13.05
CA LEU A 220 -12.56 10.23 12.66
C LEU A 220 -13.33 11.54 12.52
N SER A 221 -14.56 11.52 12.01
CA SER A 221 -15.38 12.72 11.82
C SER A 221 -15.90 13.30 13.13
N THR A 222 -16.05 12.49 14.16
CA THR A 222 -16.52 12.91 15.50
C THR A 222 -15.39 13.29 16.46
N MET A 223 -14.14 13.04 16.12
CA MET A 223 -12.98 13.46 16.91
C MET A 223 -12.86 14.98 16.90
N THR A 224 -12.82 15.60 18.09
CA THR A 224 -12.51 17.01 18.26
C THR A 224 -11.00 17.26 18.22
N ASP A 225 -10.60 18.50 17.97
CA ASP A 225 -9.17 18.87 17.88
C ASP A 225 -8.38 18.50 19.15
N ASP A 226 -9.02 18.53 20.32
CA ASP A 226 -8.41 18.13 21.61
C ASP A 226 -8.08 16.63 21.68
N GLN A 227 -8.74 15.79 20.90
CA GLN A 227 -8.48 14.35 20.84
C GLN A 227 -7.29 14.00 19.94
N TYR A 228 -6.82 14.96 19.15
CA TYR A 228 -5.59 14.85 18.33
C TYR A 228 -4.36 15.39 19.04
N SER A 229 -4.49 16.06 20.19
CA SER A 229 -3.35 16.46 21.00
C SER A 229 -2.66 15.20 21.53
N PHE A 230 -1.60 14.81 20.86
CA PHE A 230 -0.75 13.68 21.25
C PHE A 230 0.14 14.12 22.42
N GLN A 231 -0.25 13.74 23.63
CA GLN A 231 0.65 13.75 24.77
C GLN A 231 1.70 12.64 24.69
#